data_bfc3b67c521c5b97f788ac8fb5e02e2c
#
_entry.id   bfc3b67c521c5b97f788ac8fb5e02e2c
#
_cell.length_a   1.000
_cell.length_b   1.000
_cell.length_c   1.000
_cell.angle_alpha   90.00
_cell.angle_beta   90.00
_cell.angle_gamma   90.00
#
_symmetry.space_group_name_H-M   'P 1'
#
loop_
_entity.id
_entity.type
_entity.pdbx_description
1 polymer ?
#
loop_
_entity_poly.entity_id
_entity_poly.type
_entity_poly.pdbx_seq_one_letter_code
_entity_poly.pdbx_strand_id
1 'polypeptide(L)'
;MKLFLYLSDFIVPLMIFGIICYGITMKIPVYDTFVKGAKDGFLTVIKIMPTMVGLMVAVGVLRASGFLEFLAQMIGKVTQYIGFPGELVPLTIVKMFSSSAATGLLLDVYKEYGTDSYLGLVASISMSCTETIFYTMSVYFMTAKVTKTRYTLPGALLATLAGLAASVVLGGIVK
;
A
#
# COMPACT_ATOMS: atom_id res chain seq x y z
N MET A 1 -20.75 -11.44 9.89
CA MET A 1 -19.82 -10.31 9.94
C MET A 1 -18.98 -10.30 11.23
N LYS A 2 -19.59 -10.31 12.41
CA LYS A 2 -18.83 -10.33 13.70
C LYS A 2 -17.84 -11.50 13.84
N LEU A 3 -18.18 -12.70 13.38
CA LEU A 3 -17.29 -13.87 13.43
C LEU A 3 -16.01 -13.68 12.58
N PHE A 4 -16.15 -13.06 11.40
CA PHE A 4 -14.99 -12.75 10.54
C PHE A 4 -14.06 -11.71 11.15
N LEU A 5 -14.60 -10.70 11.82
CA LEU A 5 -13.81 -9.70 12.55
C LEU A 5 -13.06 -10.35 13.71
N TYR A 6 -13.73 -11.18 14.52
CA TYR A 6 -13.06 -11.95 15.60
C TYR A 6 -11.97 -12.88 15.07
N LEU A 7 -12.21 -13.58 13.96
CA LEU A 7 -11.19 -14.42 13.32
C LEU A 7 -9.98 -13.58 12.84
N SER A 8 -10.23 -12.42 12.26
CA SER A 8 -9.18 -11.49 11.84
C SER A 8 -8.32 -11.02 13.00
N ASP A 9 -8.93 -10.70 14.15
CA ASP A 9 -8.23 -10.25 15.35
C ASP A 9 -7.31 -11.34 15.92
N PHE A 10 -7.66 -12.62 15.74
CA PHE A 10 -6.85 -13.75 16.20
C PHE A 10 -5.72 -14.18 15.27
N ILE A 11 -5.75 -13.78 13.99
CA ILE A 11 -4.74 -14.22 12.99
C ILE A 11 -3.33 -13.81 13.42
N VAL A 12 -3.12 -12.57 13.81
CA VAL A 12 -1.79 -12.07 14.19
C VAL A 12 -1.28 -12.72 15.47
N PRO A 13 -2.04 -12.76 16.58
CA PRO A 13 -1.65 -13.50 17.78
C PRO A 13 -1.35 -14.98 17.52
N LEU A 14 -2.15 -15.63 16.68
CA LEU A 14 -2.00 -17.06 16.36
C LEU A 14 -0.74 -17.33 15.52
N MET A 15 -0.41 -16.44 14.58
CA MET A 15 0.86 -16.48 13.83
C MET A 15 2.07 -16.31 14.75
N ILE A 16 2.04 -15.33 15.65
CA ILE A 16 3.13 -15.09 16.62
C ILE A 16 3.31 -16.32 17.50
N PHE A 17 2.21 -16.85 18.06
CA PHE A 17 2.22 -18.06 18.88
C PHE A 17 2.80 -19.25 18.11
N GLY A 18 2.37 -19.48 16.87
CA GLY A 18 2.88 -20.55 16.01
C GLY A 18 4.39 -20.43 15.75
N ILE A 19 4.89 -19.21 15.47
CA ILE A 19 6.34 -18.97 15.28
C ILE A 19 7.12 -19.26 16.55
N ILE A 20 6.63 -18.81 17.71
CA ILE A 20 7.27 -19.05 19.01
C ILE A 20 7.30 -20.56 19.33
N CYS A 21 6.18 -21.26 19.19
CA CYS A 21 6.10 -22.71 19.42
C CYS A 21 7.05 -23.47 18.49
N TYR A 22 7.10 -23.11 17.21
CA TYR A 22 8.03 -23.71 16.25
C TYR A 22 9.49 -23.46 16.66
N GLY A 23 9.84 -22.23 17.06
CA GLY A 23 11.20 -21.89 17.53
C GLY A 23 11.61 -22.71 18.76
N ILE A 24 10.69 -22.92 19.72
CA ILE A 24 10.94 -23.75 20.92
C ILE A 24 11.16 -25.22 20.53
N THR A 25 10.34 -25.77 19.64
CA THR A 25 10.49 -27.17 19.17
C THR A 25 11.82 -27.39 18.46
N MET A 26 12.31 -26.37 17.74
CA MET A 26 13.61 -26.38 17.06
C MET A 26 14.79 -26.04 17.97
N LYS A 27 14.53 -25.85 19.30
CA LYS A 27 15.55 -25.47 20.31
C LYS A 27 16.31 -24.17 19.97
N ILE A 28 15.66 -23.25 19.27
CA ILE A 28 16.21 -21.94 18.96
C ILE A 28 16.08 -21.03 20.20
N PRO A 29 17.09 -20.23 20.58
CA PRO A 29 16.95 -19.24 21.65
C PRO A 29 16.01 -18.11 21.18
N VAL A 30 14.70 -18.32 21.37
CA VAL A 30 13.64 -17.46 20.81
C VAL A 30 13.79 -16.00 21.25
N TYR A 31 14.10 -15.77 22.54
CA TYR A 31 14.26 -14.43 23.08
C TYR A 31 15.44 -13.70 22.43
N ASP A 32 16.61 -14.33 22.35
CA ASP A 32 17.82 -13.71 21.77
C ASP A 32 17.62 -13.44 20.27
N THR A 33 16.95 -14.35 19.57
CA THR A 33 16.60 -14.20 18.17
C THR A 33 15.62 -13.02 17.96
N PHE A 34 14.64 -12.89 18.85
CA PHE A 34 13.70 -11.77 18.83
C PHE A 34 14.44 -10.43 19.08
N VAL A 35 15.31 -10.35 20.11
CA VAL A 35 16.07 -9.14 20.41
C VAL A 35 16.97 -8.74 19.25
N LYS A 36 17.63 -9.72 18.61
CA LYS A 36 18.43 -9.46 17.41
C LYS A 36 17.56 -8.91 16.26
N GLY A 37 16.44 -9.56 15.98
CA GLY A 37 15.51 -9.10 14.95
C GLY A 37 14.95 -7.69 15.24
N ALA A 38 14.61 -7.39 16.49
CA ALA A 38 14.16 -6.06 16.89
C ALA A 38 15.24 -4.98 16.67
N LYS A 39 16.51 -5.29 16.97
CA LYS A 39 17.63 -4.40 16.71
C LYS A 39 17.83 -4.16 15.21
N ASP A 40 17.79 -5.21 14.39
CA ASP A 40 17.91 -5.12 12.94
C ASP A 40 16.75 -4.31 12.33
N GLY A 41 15.54 -4.52 12.84
CA GLY A 41 14.36 -3.74 12.48
C GLY A 41 14.51 -2.26 12.81
N PHE A 42 15.00 -1.93 13.99
CA PHE A 42 15.25 -0.54 14.39
C PHE A 42 16.28 0.15 13.49
N LEU A 43 17.38 -0.54 13.18
CA LEU A 43 18.40 -0.02 12.25
C LEU A 43 17.82 0.19 10.84
N THR A 44 16.92 -0.68 10.40
CA THR A 44 16.21 -0.53 9.13
C THR A 44 15.35 0.73 9.12
N VAL A 45 14.59 1.00 10.20
CA VAL A 45 13.78 2.22 10.33
C VAL A 45 14.66 3.47 10.22
N ILE A 46 15.80 3.51 10.94
CA ILE A 46 16.73 4.64 10.84
C ILE A 46 17.23 4.86 9.41
N LYS A 47 17.51 3.79 8.67
CA LYS A 47 17.98 3.88 7.27
C LYS A 47 16.91 4.41 6.30
N ILE A 48 15.66 4.04 6.49
CA ILE A 48 14.57 4.47 5.59
C ILE A 48 13.98 5.83 5.97
N MET A 49 14.14 6.27 7.22
CA MET A 49 13.58 7.51 7.74
C MET A 49 13.91 8.75 6.88
N PRO A 50 15.16 9.01 6.44
CA PRO A 50 15.47 10.18 5.61
C PRO A 50 14.71 10.16 4.29
N THR A 51 14.55 8.98 3.68
CA THR A 51 13.77 8.83 2.43
C THR A 51 12.30 9.13 2.67
N MET A 52 11.72 8.66 3.77
CA MET A 52 10.31 8.94 4.12
C MET A 52 10.09 10.45 4.36
N VAL A 53 10.99 11.09 5.10
CA VAL A 53 10.94 12.55 5.34
C VAL A 53 11.03 13.30 4.00
N GLY A 54 11.97 12.94 3.14
CA GLY A 54 12.12 13.55 1.81
C GLY A 54 10.86 13.40 0.96
N LEU A 55 10.24 12.22 0.97
CA LEU A 55 8.98 11.98 0.26
C LEU A 55 7.82 12.80 0.82
N MET A 56 7.68 12.90 2.15
CA MET A 56 6.65 13.74 2.77
C MET A 56 6.80 15.21 2.42
N VAL A 57 8.03 15.72 2.39
CA VAL A 57 8.32 17.10 1.94
C VAL A 57 7.96 17.28 0.47
N ALA A 58 8.35 16.34 -0.40
CA ALA A 58 8.02 16.40 -1.82
C ALA A 58 6.50 16.38 -2.07
N VAL A 59 5.76 15.51 -1.38
CA VAL A 59 4.30 15.46 -1.45
C VAL A 59 3.67 16.76 -0.92
N GLY A 60 4.21 17.32 0.16
CA GLY A 60 3.77 18.62 0.69
C GLY A 60 3.94 19.75 -0.33
N VAL A 61 5.05 19.78 -1.07
CA VAL A 61 5.27 20.75 -2.15
C VAL A 61 4.29 20.53 -3.31
N LEU A 62 4.05 19.28 -3.72
CA LEU A 62 3.07 18.95 -4.76
C LEU A 62 1.64 19.36 -4.36
N ARG A 63 1.25 19.19 -3.10
CA ARG A 63 -0.03 19.66 -2.58
C ARG A 63 -0.09 21.18 -2.57
N ALA A 64 0.92 21.85 -2.03
CA ALA A 64 0.96 23.30 -1.97
C ALA A 64 0.97 23.98 -3.35
N SER A 65 1.47 23.29 -4.37
CA SER A 65 1.44 23.76 -5.77
C SER A 65 0.06 23.62 -6.45
N GLY A 66 -0.91 22.93 -5.82
CA GLY A 66 -2.21 22.61 -6.42
C GLY A 66 -2.15 21.50 -7.47
N PHE A 67 -1.00 20.84 -7.65
CA PHE A 67 -0.84 19.79 -8.66
C PHE A 67 -1.66 18.54 -8.36
N LEU A 68 -1.78 18.16 -7.09
CA LEU A 68 -2.58 17.00 -6.68
C LEU A 68 -4.08 17.25 -6.93
N GLU A 69 -4.56 18.45 -6.63
CA GLU A 69 -5.93 18.90 -6.89
C GLU A 69 -6.23 18.95 -8.40
N PHE A 70 -5.29 19.43 -9.20
CA PHE A 70 -5.41 19.42 -10.64
C PHE A 70 -5.55 18.00 -11.20
N LEU A 71 -4.72 17.05 -10.76
CA LEU A 71 -4.83 15.65 -11.14
C LEU A 71 -6.17 15.04 -10.70
N ALA A 72 -6.59 15.30 -9.45
CA ALA A 72 -7.86 14.83 -8.91
C ALA A 72 -9.05 15.34 -9.74
N GLN A 73 -9.06 16.61 -10.15
CA GLN A 73 -10.12 17.19 -10.96
C GLN A 73 -10.13 16.68 -12.41
N MET A 74 -8.95 16.52 -13.02
CA MET A 74 -8.82 16.09 -14.41
C MET A 74 -9.29 14.64 -14.59
N ILE A 75 -8.85 13.74 -13.70
CA ILE A 75 -9.11 12.31 -13.81
C ILE A 75 -10.34 11.92 -12.97
N GLY A 76 -10.64 12.65 -11.90
CA GLY A 76 -11.78 12.41 -11.01
C GLY A 76 -13.12 12.37 -11.75
N LYS A 77 -13.30 13.16 -12.81
CA LYS A 77 -14.50 13.12 -13.68
C LYS A 77 -14.72 11.73 -14.29
N VAL A 78 -13.63 11.04 -14.63
CA VAL A 78 -13.69 9.67 -15.20
C VAL A 78 -13.90 8.64 -14.10
N THR A 79 -13.21 8.80 -12.97
CA THR A 79 -13.29 7.84 -11.85
C THR A 79 -14.63 7.90 -11.10
N GLN A 80 -15.35 9.01 -11.16
CA GLN A 80 -16.70 9.12 -10.62
C GLN A 80 -17.68 8.09 -11.21
N TYR A 81 -17.50 7.71 -12.48
CA TYR A 81 -18.34 6.66 -13.10
C TYR A 81 -18.18 5.29 -12.46
N ILE A 82 -17.03 5.03 -11.82
CA ILE A 82 -16.74 3.78 -11.08
C ILE A 82 -16.84 3.98 -9.56
N GLY A 83 -17.32 5.14 -9.09
CA GLY A 83 -17.47 5.47 -7.68
C GLY A 83 -16.16 5.63 -6.93
N PHE A 84 -15.02 5.76 -7.62
CA PHE A 84 -13.70 5.94 -6.97
C PHE A 84 -13.47 7.40 -6.60
N PRO A 85 -13.07 7.70 -5.32
CA PRO A 85 -12.83 9.06 -4.87
C PRO A 85 -11.73 9.77 -5.66
N GLY A 86 -12.02 10.97 -6.17
CA GLY A 86 -11.07 11.77 -6.96
C GLY A 86 -9.81 12.14 -6.17
N GLU A 87 -9.93 12.32 -4.86
CA GLU A 87 -8.85 12.66 -3.93
C GLU A 87 -7.77 11.57 -3.88
N LEU A 88 -8.12 10.32 -4.17
CA LEU A 88 -7.21 9.18 -4.18
C LEU A 88 -6.58 8.90 -5.55
N VAL A 89 -6.97 9.65 -6.58
CA VAL A 89 -6.42 9.49 -7.94
C VAL A 89 -4.90 9.71 -7.98
N PRO A 90 -4.34 10.77 -7.36
CA PRO A 90 -2.89 10.97 -7.34
C PRO A 90 -2.14 9.79 -6.72
N LEU A 91 -2.65 9.26 -5.60
CA LEU A 91 -2.10 8.09 -4.92
C LEU A 91 -2.06 6.87 -5.86
N THR A 92 -3.17 6.60 -6.54
CA THR A 92 -3.30 5.45 -7.45
C THR A 92 -2.34 5.54 -8.64
N ILE A 93 -2.22 6.72 -9.26
CA ILE A 93 -1.32 6.93 -10.39
C ILE A 93 0.13 6.74 -9.95
N VAL A 94 0.55 7.42 -8.88
CA VAL A 94 1.94 7.37 -8.40
C VAL A 94 2.29 5.94 -7.98
N LYS A 95 1.35 5.19 -7.41
CA LYS A 95 1.57 3.79 -7.04
C LYS A 95 1.93 2.90 -8.22
N MET A 96 1.39 3.14 -9.40
CA MET A 96 1.73 2.34 -10.59
C MET A 96 3.23 2.42 -10.94
N PHE A 97 3.91 3.50 -10.51
CA PHE A 97 5.34 3.74 -10.79
C PHE A 97 6.24 3.50 -9.59
N SER A 98 5.81 3.89 -8.38
CA SER A 98 6.66 3.90 -7.18
C SER A 98 5.87 3.62 -5.91
N SER A 99 6.16 2.49 -5.25
CA SER A 99 5.59 2.16 -3.93
C SER A 99 6.01 3.15 -2.85
N SER A 100 7.27 3.59 -2.87
CA SER A 100 7.78 4.53 -1.86
C SER A 100 7.11 5.90 -1.96
N ALA A 101 6.97 6.43 -3.18
CA ALA A 101 6.26 7.69 -3.39
C ALA A 101 4.76 7.57 -3.05
N ALA A 102 4.13 6.44 -3.38
CA ALA A 102 2.76 6.16 -2.98
C ALA A 102 2.58 6.10 -1.45
N THR A 103 3.57 5.57 -0.72
CA THR A 103 3.55 5.58 0.75
C THR A 103 3.58 7.03 1.28
N GLY A 104 4.37 7.91 0.68
CA GLY A 104 4.36 9.33 1.03
C GLY A 104 3.00 9.98 0.82
N LEU A 105 2.34 9.71 -0.33
CA LEU A 105 0.97 10.19 -0.60
C LEU A 105 -0.07 9.56 0.33
N LEU A 106 0.08 8.30 0.71
CA LEU A 106 -0.79 7.65 1.69
C LEU A 106 -0.72 8.35 3.06
N LEU A 107 0.50 8.65 3.52
CA LEU A 107 0.70 9.39 4.77
C LEU A 107 0.08 10.80 4.71
N ASP A 108 0.15 11.45 3.54
CA ASP A 108 -0.50 12.73 3.31
C ASP A 108 -2.04 12.60 3.37
N VAL A 109 -2.63 11.57 2.76
CA VAL A 109 -4.07 11.25 2.87
C VAL A 109 -4.47 11.04 4.33
N TYR A 110 -3.67 10.30 5.10
CA TYR A 110 -3.95 10.08 6.52
C TYR A 110 -3.89 11.36 7.35
N LYS A 111 -2.95 12.24 7.04
CA LYS A 111 -2.81 13.54 7.70
C LYS A 111 -3.99 14.46 7.41
N GLU A 112 -4.47 14.47 6.16
CA GLU A 112 -5.53 15.38 5.72
C GLU A 112 -6.93 14.88 6.10
N TYR A 113 -7.20 13.60 5.91
CA TYR A 113 -8.54 13.02 6.05
C TYR A 113 -8.70 12.10 7.26
N GLY A 114 -7.62 11.67 7.89
CA GLY A 114 -7.62 10.70 8.98
C GLY A 114 -7.57 9.24 8.50
N THR A 115 -6.99 8.38 9.33
CA THR A 115 -6.83 6.94 9.05
C THR A 115 -8.15 6.19 9.00
N ASP A 116 -9.09 6.53 9.89
CA ASP A 116 -10.39 5.87 10.07
C ASP A 116 -11.49 6.49 9.21
N SER A 117 -11.16 7.50 8.40
CA SER A 117 -12.08 8.06 7.43
C SER A 117 -12.34 7.10 6.26
N TYR A 118 -13.44 7.30 5.54
CA TYR A 118 -13.70 6.54 4.31
C TYR A 118 -12.53 6.61 3.33
N LEU A 119 -11.95 7.79 3.12
CA LEU A 119 -10.81 7.99 2.23
C LEU A 119 -9.56 7.27 2.74
N GLY A 120 -9.28 7.34 4.05
CA GLY A 120 -8.19 6.60 4.68
C GLY A 120 -8.33 5.10 4.55
N LEU A 121 -9.53 4.55 4.77
CA LEU A 121 -9.82 3.13 4.62
C LEU A 121 -9.66 2.67 3.16
N VAL A 122 -10.27 3.38 2.20
CA VAL A 122 -10.15 3.05 0.77
C VAL A 122 -8.70 3.15 0.32
N ALA A 123 -7.95 4.17 0.76
CA ALA A 123 -6.52 4.29 0.47
C ALA A 123 -5.72 3.10 1.01
N SER A 124 -5.97 2.70 2.27
CA SER A 124 -5.30 1.54 2.91
C SER A 124 -5.56 0.24 2.16
N ILE A 125 -6.82 -0.03 1.84
CA ILE A 125 -7.22 -1.24 1.11
C ILE A 125 -6.63 -1.22 -0.31
N SER A 126 -6.72 -0.09 -1.02
CA SER A 126 -6.16 0.05 -2.37
C SER A 126 -4.65 -0.14 -2.40
N MET A 127 -3.94 0.34 -1.37
CA MET A 127 -2.49 0.14 -1.22
C MET A 127 -2.11 -1.32 -0.99
N SER A 128 -2.96 -2.11 -0.33
CA SER A 128 -2.70 -3.54 -0.07
C SER A 128 -3.07 -4.45 -1.24
N CYS A 129 -4.08 -4.09 -2.04
CA CYS A 129 -4.60 -4.95 -3.11
C CYS A 129 -4.09 -4.58 -4.52
N THR A 130 -3.23 -3.58 -4.66
CA THR A 130 -2.63 -3.16 -5.93
C THR A 130 -1.10 -3.18 -5.87
N GLU A 131 -0.45 -3.28 -7.04
CA GLU A 131 1.01 -3.32 -7.17
C GLU A 131 1.58 -2.24 -8.10
N THR A 132 2.90 -2.02 -8.02
CA THR A 132 3.63 -1.08 -8.89
C THR A 132 3.84 -1.69 -10.27
N ILE A 133 2.86 -1.57 -11.15
CA ILE A 133 2.82 -2.25 -12.45
C ILE A 133 4.09 -1.98 -13.27
N PHE A 134 4.41 -0.70 -13.51
CA PHE A 134 5.50 -0.33 -14.41
C PHE A 134 6.88 -0.71 -13.84
N TYR A 135 7.10 -0.49 -12.55
CA TYR A 135 8.34 -0.89 -11.90
C TYR A 135 8.52 -2.41 -11.91
N THR A 136 7.51 -3.15 -11.47
CA THR A 136 7.54 -4.61 -11.40
C THR A 136 7.78 -5.22 -12.79
N MET A 137 7.04 -4.79 -13.81
CA MET A 137 7.24 -5.26 -15.18
C MET A 137 8.65 -4.95 -15.69
N SER A 138 9.17 -3.75 -15.42
CA SER A 138 10.52 -3.37 -15.87
C SER A 138 11.59 -4.28 -15.25
N VAL A 139 11.54 -4.49 -13.94
CA VAL A 139 12.52 -5.33 -13.22
C VAL A 139 12.45 -6.78 -13.66
N TYR A 140 11.24 -7.37 -13.66
CA TYR A 140 11.08 -8.78 -14.00
C TYR A 140 11.39 -9.08 -15.47
N PHE A 141 10.95 -8.21 -16.38
CA PHE A 141 11.18 -8.45 -17.82
C PHE A 141 12.64 -8.25 -18.21
N MET A 142 13.33 -7.27 -17.60
CA MET A 142 14.78 -7.13 -17.79
C MET A 142 15.54 -8.35 -17.27
N THR A 143 15.20 -8.82 -16.07
CA THR A 143 15.84 -9.97 -15.44
C THR A 143 15.60 -11.26 -16.25
N ALA A 144 14.36 -11.47 -16.70
CA ALA A 144 13.98 -12.62 -17.52
C ALA A 144 14.31 -12.47 -19.02
N LYS A 145 14.90 -11.33 -19.43
CA LYS A 145 15.21 -11.01 -20.83
C LYS A 145 13.98 -11.09 -21.76
N VAL A 146 12.80 -10.77 -21.24
CA VAL A 146 11.55 -10.75 -21.99
C VAL A 146 11.42 -9.40 -22.69
N THR A 147 11.28 -9.40 -24.02
CA THR A 147 11.18 -8.18 -24.84
C THR A 147 9.75 -7.84 -25.24
N LYS A 148 8.82 -8.82 -25.16
CA LYS A 148 7.41 -8.63 -25.57
C LYS A 148 6.49 -8.81 -24.36
N THR A 149 5.85 -7.74 -23.94
CA THR A 149 4.93 -7.73 -22.78
C THR A 149 3.58 -8.39 -23.08
N ARG A 150 3.20 -8.54 -24.36
CA ARG A 150 1.93 -9.11 -24.83
C ARG A 150 0.74 -8.54 -24.02
N TYR A 151 0.00 -9.42 -23.32
CA TYR A 151 -1.19 -9.08 -22.54
C TYR A 151 -0.90 -8.73 -21.07
N THR A 152 0.37 -8.69 -20.64
CA THR A 152 0.72 -8.45 -19.23
C THR A 152 0.29 -7.06 -18.77
N LEU A 153 0.57 -6.02 -19.56
CA LEU A 153 0.17 -4.66 -19.19
C LEU A 153 -1.36 -4.48 -19.15
N PRO A 154 -2.13 -4.86 -20.18
CA PRO A 154 -3.58 -4.80 -20.10
C PRO A 154 -4.15 -5.62 -18.94
N GLY A 155 -3.62 -6.84 -18.71
CA GLY A 155 -4.04 -7.69 -17.59
C GLY A 155 -3.76 -7.06 -16.23
N ALA A 156 -2.57 -6.48 -16.04
CA ALA A 156 -2.20 -5.79 -14.81
C ALA A 156 -3.07 -4.53 -14.56
N LEU A 157 -3.38 -3.76 -15.60
CA LEU A 157 -4.30 -2.61 -15.49
C LEU A 157 -5.71 -3.05 -15.12
N LEU A 158 -6.24 -4.09 -15.73
CA LEU A 158 -7.55 -4.64 -15.40
C LEU A 158 -7.59 -5.17 -13.96
N ALA A 159 -6.56 -5.88 -13.52
CA ALA A 159 -6.45 -6.35 -12.14
C ALA A 159 -6.40 -5.19 -11.14
N THR A 160 -5.66 -4.14 -11.45
CA THR A 160 -5.61 -2.91 -10.62
C THR A 160 -6.98 -2.23 -10.56
N LEU A 161 -7.68 -2.08 -11.68
CA LEU A 161 -9.03 -1.51 -11.69
C LEU A 161 -10.01 -2.35 -10.85
N ALA A 162 -9.93 -3.67 -10.94
CA ALA A 162 -10.74 -4.56 -10.12
C ALA A 162 -10.42 -4.40 -8.62
N GLY A 163 -9.12 -4.30 -8.27
CA GLY A 163 -8.67 -4.04 -6.90
C GLY A 163 -9.16 -2.69 -6.37
N LEU A 164 -9.11 -1.63 -7.18
CA LEU A 164 -9.64 -0.32 -6.81
C LEU A 164 -11.15 -0.33 -6.61
N ALA A 165 -11.90 -0.99 -7.49
CA ALA A 165 -13.35 -1.15 -7.33
C ALA A 165 -13.68 -1.92 -6.04
N ALA A 166 -12.96 -3.01 -5.77
CA ALA A 166 -13.12 -3.77 -4.53
C ALA A 166 -12.79 -2.93 -3.28
N SER A 167 -11.77 -2.07 -3.34
CA SER A 167 -11.40 -1.20 -2.21
C SER A 167 -12.50 -0.19 -1.87
N VAL A 168 -13.18 0.36 -2.88
CA VAL A 168 -14.33 1.25 -2.71
C VAL A 168 -15.51 0.52 -2.05
N VAL A 169 -15.84 -0.67 -2.55
CA VAL A 169 -16.94 -1.47 -2.00
C VAL A 169 -16.65 -1.87 -0.56
N LEU A 170 -15.45 -2.40 -0.27
CA LEU A 170 -15.06 -2.81 1.07
C LEU A 170 -14.98 -1.64 2.04
N GLY A 171 -14.41 -0.51 1.62
CA GLY A 171 -14.36 0.70 2.44
C GLY A 171 -15.75 1.24 2.78
N GLY A 172 -16.74 1.06 1.87
CA GLY A 172 -18.13 1.40 2.12
C GLY A 172 -18.87 0.45 3.08
N ILE A 173 -18.45 -0.82 3.16
CA ILE A 173 -19.06 -1.81 4.05
C ILE A 173 -18.55 -1.69 5.49
N VAL A 174 -17.27 -1.31 5.65
CA VAL A 174 -16.61 -1.23 6.96
C VAL A 174 -17.01 0.04 7.72
N LYS A 175 -17.42 1.08 7.02
CA LYS A 175 -17.94 2.33 7.60
C LYS A 175 -19.38 2.15 8.06
#